data_d698db7e89d1d3c244f97f1a08378e86
#
_entry.id   d698db7e89d1d3c244f97f1a08378e86
#
_cell.length_a   1.000
_cell.length_b   1.000
_cell.length_c   1.000
_cell.angle_alpha   90.00
_cell.angle_beta   90.00
_cell.angle_gamma   90.00
#
_symmetry.space_group_name_H-M   'P 1'
#
loop_
_entity.id
_entity.type
_entity.pdbx_description
1 polymer ?
#
loop_
_entity_poly.entity_id
_entity_poly.type
_entity_poly.pdbx_seq_one_letter_code
_entity_poly.pdbx_strand_id
1 'polypeptide(L)'
;MTAERQIVLIFANGIMSEPEQARPYLSRAAVVIAADGGLRHLLALGHRPEVLIGDLDSLPPGVEAEMEAWTTEVIRHPPAKDETDLELALLLARTRYSDAEIVVLGGFGGRLDQTLANILLMAHPRLLGHPIRFAEGRESAWVARDRTVIDGRPGDAVSLIPLGGPARLSATTGLRWPLRDETLEFGPARGISTEMTADRATVELAEGLLLCIHTAQGD
;
A
#
# COMPACT_ATOMS: atom_id res chain seq x y z
N MET A 1 16.40 -3.92 -19.46
CA MET A 1 15.95 -4.71 -18.30
C MET A 1 16.06 -3.78 -17.11
N THR A 2 14.95 -3.22 -16.62
CA THR A 2 14.95 -2.52 -15.32
C THR A 2 15.17 -3.58 -14.26
N ALA A 3 16.20 -3.42 -13.43
CA ALA A 3 16.42 -4.28 -12.27
C ALA A 3 15.11 -4.27 -11.43
N GLU A 4 14.64 -5.45 -11.07
CA GLU A 4 13.47 -5.59 -10.20
C GLU A 4 13.81 -4.91 -8.87
N ARG A 5 12.98 -3.95 -8.43
CA ARG A 5 13.21 -3.23 -7.17
C ARG A 5 13.10 -4.20 -6.00
N GLN A 6 13.93 -4.01 -5.01
CA GLN A 6 13.75 -4.69 -3.73
C GLN A 6 12.42 -4.26 -3.10
N ILE A 7 11.77 -5.19 -2.42
CA ILE A 7 10.50 -4.94 -1.72
C ILE A 7 10.79 -4.85 -0.22
N VAL A 8 10.32 -3.77 0.41
CA VAL A 8 10.11 -3.68 1.84
C VAL A 8 8.64 -3.97 2.10
N LEU A 9 8.36 -5.05 2.81
CA LEU A 9 7.00 -5.49 3.10
C LEU A 9 6.61 -5.05 4.50
N ILE A 10 5.51 -4.31 4.63
CA ILE A 10 4.97 -3.85 5.90
C ILE A 10 3.64 -4.54 6.18
N PHE A 11 3.51 -5.16 7.35
CA PHE A 11 2.24 -5.67 7.85
C PHE A 11 1.63 -4.68 8.82
N ALA A 12 0.44 -4.17 8.51
CA ALA A 12 -0.35 -3.31 9.38
C ALA A 12 -1.46 -4.11 10.08
N ASN A 13 -2.12 -3.49 11.05
CA ASN A 13 -3.08 -4.15 11.96
C ASN A 13 -4.51 -4.22 11.41
N GLY A 14 -4.76 -4.00 10.12
CA GLY A 14 -6.08 -4.14 9.50
C GLY A 14 -6.51 -5.60 9.31
N ILE A 15 -7.62 -5.81 8.63
CA ILE A 15 -8.12 -7.16 8.35
C ILE A 15 -7.40 -7.72 7.12
N MET A 16 -6.90 -8.93 7.24
CA MET A 16 -6.44 -9.73 6.11
C MET A 16 -7.37 -10.93 5.97
N SER A 17 -8.23 -10.88 4.96
CA SER A 17 -9.24 -11.93 4.73
C SER A 17 -8.61 -13.25 4.29
N GLU A 18 -7.53 -13.18 3.54
CA GLU A 18 -6.81 -14.32 2.97
C GLU A 18 -5.30 -14.20 3.23
N PRO A 19 -4.81 -14.47 4.46
CA PRO A 19 -3.40 -14.28 4.83
C PRO A 19 -2.41 -15.00 3.91
N GLU A 20 -2.79 -16.15 3.34
CA GLU A 20 -1.95 -16.94 2.44
C GLU A 20 -1.54 -16.16 1.17
N GLN A 21 -2.32 -15.17 0.76
CA GLN A 21 -1.98 -14.30 -0.38
C GLN A 21 -0.76 -13.40 -0.09
N ALA A 22 -0.34 -13.27 1.16
CA ALA A 22 0.91 -12.59 1.51
C ALA A 22 2.18 -13.37 1.14
N ARG A 23 2.10 -14.71 0.96
CA ARG A 23 3.28 -15.55 0.71
C ARG A 23 4.11 -15.16 -0.52
N PRO A 24 3.52 -14.80 -1.67
CA PRO A 24 4.28 -14.32 -2.82
C PRO A 24 5.05 -13.03 -2.52
N TYR A 25 4.50 -12.15 -1.68
CA TYR A 25 5.20 -10.93 -1.24
C TYR A 25 6.33 -11.27 -0.26
N LEU A 26 6.09 -12.14 0.72
CA LEU A 26 7.09 -12.60 1.68
C LEU A 26 8.30 -13.24 0.99
N SER A 27 8.07 -14.06 -0.02
CA SER A 27 9.16 -14.72 -0.76
C SER A 27 10.07 -13.76 -1.55
N ARG A 28 9.60 -12.55 -1.83
CA ARG A 28 10.30 -11.51 -2.60
C ARG A 28 10.77 -10.34 -1.73
N ALA A 29 10.32 -10.29 -0.47
CA ALA A 29 10.69 -9.22 0.44
C ALA A 29 12.17 -9.28 0.81
N ALA A 30 12.86 -8.16 0.69
CA ALA A 30 14.21 -8.00 1.23
C ALA A 30 14.19 -7.73 2.74
N VAL A 31 13.11 -7.11 3.23
CA VAL A 31 12.88 -6.79 4.63
C VAL A 31 11.39 -6.84 4.91
N VAL A 32 11.02 -7.40 6.05
CA VAL A 32 9.65 -7.46 6.56
C VAL A 32 9.55 -6.66 7.85
N ILE A 33 8.61 -5.73 7.88
CA ILE A 33 8.33 -4.85 9.03
C ILE A 33 6.94 -5.16 9.54
N ALA A 34 6.79 -5.32 10.85
CA ALA A 34 5.47 -5.34 11.50
C ALA A 34 5.21 -3.97 12.15
N ALA A 35 4.09 -3.32 11.81
CA ALA A 35 3.57 -2.17 12.51
C ALA A 35 2.60 -2.64 13.59
N ASP A 36 3.07 -2.62 14.84
CA ASP A 36 2.35 -3.02 16.05
C ASP A 36 1.60 -4.37 15.87
N GLY A 37 0.27 -4.38 16.01
CA GLY A 37 -0.58 -5.57 15.85
C GLY A 37 -0.52 -6.25 14.48
N GLY A 38 0.13 -5.67 13.48
CA GLY A 38 0.46 -6.34 12.21
C GLY A 38 1.30 -7.60 12.40
N LEU A 39 2.00 -7.71 13.53
CA LEU A 39 2.77 -8.91 13.91
C LEU A 39 1.90 -10.18 13.93
N ARG A 40 0.63 -10.09 14.32
CA ARG A 40 -0.29 -11.25 14.38
C ARG A 40 -0.44 -11.96 13.03
N HIS A 41 -0.43 -11.21 11.93
CA HIS A 41 -0.56 -11.77 10.58
C HIS A 41 0.70 -12.54 10.18
N LEU A 42 1.88 -12.02 10.54
CA LEU A 42 3.15 -12.70 10.30
C LEU A 42 3.25 -13.99 11.09
N LEU A 43 2.87 -13.96 12.37
CA LEU A 43 2.88 -15.16 13.23
C LEU A 43 1.92 -16.24 12.70
N ALA A 44 0.73 -15.85 12.22
CA ALA A 44 -0.21 -16.77 11.58
C ALA A 44 0.37 -17.43 10.32
N LEU A 45 1.29 -16.77 9.63
CA LEU A 45 2.00 -17.30 8.46
C LEU A 45 3.28 -18.07 8.83
N GLY A 46 3.60 -18.18 10.12
CA GLY A 46 4.84 -18.80 10.60
C GLY A 46 6.10 -17.98 10.32
N HIS A 47 5.96 -16.66 10.15
CA HIS A 47 7.04 -15.75 9.83
C HIS A 47 7.32 -14.77 10.97
N ARG A 48 8.57 -14.30 11.08
CA ARG A 48 9.00 -13.29 12.03
C ARG A 48 9.52 -12.08 11.26
N PRO A 49 9.18 -10.83 11.68
CA PRO A 49 9.69 -9.64 11.01
C PRO A 49 11.16 -9.38 11.34
N GLU A 50 11.88 -8.70 10.45
CA GLU A 50 13.18 -8.11 10.77
C GLU A 50 13.04 -6.89 11.67
N VAL A 51 11.91 -6.15 11.56
CA VAL A 51 11.64 -4.97 12.39
C VAL A 51 10.21 -5.03 12.91
N LEU A 52 10.04 -4.79 14.22
CA LEU A 52 8.75 -4.53 14.86
C LEU A 52 8.74 -3.11 15.40
N ILE A 53 7.78 -2.29 14.97
CA ILE A 53 7.70 -0.88 15.34
C ILE A 53 6.31 -0.51 15.83
N GLY A 54 6.22 0.23 16.93
CA GLY A 54 4.96 0.68 17.52
C GLY A 54 5.06 0.87 19.02
N ASP A 55 3.91 1.07 19.70
CA ASP A 55 3.84 1.09 21.15
C ASP A 55 3.68 -0.31 21.76
N LEU A 56 3.35 -1.30 20.91
CA LEU A 56 3.27 -2.73 21.21
C LEU A 56 2.12 -3.09 22.17
N ASP A 57 1.08 -2.27 22.22
CA ASP A 57 -0.09 -2.51 23.05
C ASP A 57 -1.07 -3.53 22.44
N SER A 58 -0.97 -3.76 21.13
CA SER A 58 -1.83 -4.69 20.37
C SER A 58 -1.16 -6.05 20.11
N LEU A 59 -0.08 -6.38 20.80
CA LEU A 59 0.62 -7.66 20.62
C LEU A 59 -0.23 -8.84 21.15
N PRO A 60 -0.14 -10.01 20.48
CA PRO A 60 -0.76 -11.21 21.00
C PRO A 60 -0.22 -11.57 22.39
N PRO A 61 -1.06 -12.10 23.31
CA PRO A 61 -0.63 -12.47 24.65
C PRO A 61 0.54 -13.47 24.62
N GLY A 62 1.57 -13.23 25.43
CA GLY A 62 2.74 -14.11 25.59
C GLY A 62 3.85 -13.91 24.55
N VAL A 63 3.60 -13.18 23.46
CA VAL A 63 4.58 -12.96 22.39
C VAL A 63 5.82 -12.19 22.87
N GLU A 64 5.69 -11.29 23.82
CA GLU A 64 6.84 -10.52 24.34
C GLU A 64 7.94 -11.42 24.93
N ALA A 65 7.57 -12.50 25.63
CA ALA A 65 8.54 -13.46 26.16
C ALA A 65 9.26 -14.26 25.06
N GLU A 66 8.57 -14.53 23.95
CA GLU A 66 9.16 -15.22 22.80
C GLU A 66 10.11 -14.31 22.01
N MET A 67 9.79 -13.01 21.95
CA MET A 67 10.56 -12.02 21.19
C MET A 67 12.01 -11.88 21.69
N GLU A 68 12.29 -12.16 22.97
CA GLU A 68 13.66 -12.17 23.51
C GLU A 68 14.60 -13.13 22.77
N ALA A 69 14.04 -14.19 22.19
CA ALA A 69 14.79 -15.18 21.41
C ALA A 69 14.85 -14.88 19.91
N TRP A 70 14.23 -13.80 19.45
CA TRP A 70 14.21 -13.43 18.04
C TRP A 70 15.37 -12.50 17.68
N THR A 71 15.73 -12.48 16.40
CA THR A 71 16.68 -11.50 15.84
C THR A 71 15.98 -10.22 15.38
N THR A 72 14.71 -10.05 15.71
CA THR A 72 13.89 -8.89 15.33
C THR A 72 14.37 -7.61 16.02
N GLU A 73 14.62 -6.57 15.26
CA GLU A 73 14.83 -5.22 15.80
C GLU A 73 13.51 -4.66 16.32
N VAL A 74 13.43 -4.33 17.60
CA VAL A 74 12.23 -3.76 18.22
C VAL A 74 12.40 -2.27 18.44
N ILE A 75 11.57 -1.47 17.75
CA ILE A 75 11.56 0.00 17.85
C ILE A 75 10.30 0.44 18.59
N ARG A 76 10.46 0.71 19.88
CA ARG A 76 9.33 1.12 20.73
C ARG A 76 9.11 2.62 20.63
N HIS A 77 7.86 3.00 20.47
CA HIS A 77 7.38 4.38 20.54
C HIS A 77 6.40 4.54 21.70
N PRO A 78 6.32 5.75 22.31
CA PRO A 78 5.32 5.98 23.33
C PRO A 78 3.90 5.93 22.75
N PRO A 79 2.87 5.51 23.52
CA PRO A 79 1.47 5.58 23.07
C PRO A 79 1.02 7.02 22.77
N ALA A 80 1.51 8.00 23.54
CA ALA A 80 1.21 9.42 23.34
C ALA A 80 2.13 10.00 22.25
N LYS A 81 1.77 9.79 20.99
CA LYS A 81 2.44 10.31 19.78
C LYS A 81 1.40 10.76 18.77
N ASP A 82 1.80 11.62 17.85
CA ASP A 82 0.90 12.10 16.79
C ASP A 82 0.79 11.10 15.62
N GLU A 83 1.86 10.34 15.36
CA GLU A 83 1.94 9.39 14.26
C GLU A 83 1.29 8.05 14.63
N THR A 84 0.65 7.42 13.64
CA THR A 84 0.23 6.02 13.74
C THR A 84 1.45 5.08 13.58
N ASP A 85 1.34 3.83 14.06
CA ASP A 85 2.42 2.86 13.92
C ASP A 85 2.72 2.54 12.46
N LEU A 86 1.70 2.53 11.59
CA LEU A 86 1.91 2.39 10.15
C LEU A 86 2.65 3.59 9.55
N GLU A 87 2.33 4.82 9.98
CA GLU A 87 3.07 6.01 9.54
C GLU A 87 4.54 5.92 9.93
N LEU A 88 4.83 5.54 11.17
CA LEU A 88 6.20 5.33 11.64
C LEU A 88 6.92 4.25 10.83
N ALA A 89 6.26 3.14 10.53
CA ALA A 89 6.81 2.05 9.72
C ALA A 89 7.14 2.52 8.29
N LEU A 90 6.23 3.28 7.65
CA LEU A 90 6.43 3.84 6.31
C LEU A 90 7.60 4.83 6.28
N LEU A 91 7.69 5.73 7.27
CA LEU A 91 8.78 6.70 7.37
C LEU A 91 10.14 6.03 7.63
N LEU A 92 10.16 4.99 8.47
CA LEU A 92 11.34 4.16 8.70
C LEU A 92 11.79 3.48 7.40
N ALA A 93 10.86 2.80 6.72
CA ALA A 93 11.12 2.09 5.48
C ALA A 93 11.67 3.02 4.41
N ARG A 94 11.04 4.18 4.20
CA ARG A 94 11.52 5.20 3.26
C ARG A 94 12.93 5.70 3.59
N THR A 95 13.23 5.86 4.87
CA THR A 95 14.53 6.39 5.31
C THR A 95 15.65 5.37 5.16
N ARG A 96 15.38 4.11 5.50
CA ARG A 96 16.40 3.04 5.47
C ARG A 96 16.56 2.39 4.09
N TYR A 97 15.49 2.40 3.27
CA TYR A 97 15.42 1.66 2.00
C TYR A 97 14.91 2.57 0.88
N SER A 98 15.61 3.66 0.62
CA SER A 98 15.18 4.74 -0.29
C SER A 98 14.88 4.29 -1.73
N ASP A 99 15.50 3.21 -2.19
CA ASP A 99 15.37 2.70 -3.56
C ASP A 99 14.39 1.53 -3.69
N ALA A 100 13.87 1.03 -2.56
CA ALA A 100 12.93 -0.09 -2.52
C ALA A 100 11.50 0.36 -2.83
N GLU A 101 10.68 -0.58 -3.32
CA GLU A 101 9.22 -0.44 -3.31
C GLU A 101 8.71 -0.84 -1.91
N ILE A 102 7.84 -0.04 -1.32
CA ILE A 102 7.16 -0.38 -0.08
C ILE A 102 5.80 -0.99 -0.41
N VAL A 103 5.58 -2.23 0.02
CA VAL A 103 4.26 -2.90 -0.08
C VAL A 103 3.67 -3.02 1.32
N VAL A 104 2.43 -2.55 1.48
CA VAL A 104 1.70 -2.61 2.75
C VAL A 104 0.57 -3.64 2.62
N LEU A 105 0.55 -4.61 3.52
CA LEU A 105 -0.52 -5.59 3.69
C LEU A 105 -1.25 -5.33 5.02
N GLY A 106 -2.56 -5.66 5.08
CA GLY A 106 -3.37 -5.36 6.25
C GLY A 106 -3.57 -3.86 6.49
N GLY A 107 -3.40 -3.04 5.46
CA GLY A 107 -3.61 -1.58 5.54
C GLY A 107 -5.08 -1.17 5.46
N PHE A 108 -5.97 -2.09 5.06
CA PHE A 108 -7.38 -1.86 4.86
C PHE A 108 -8.24 -2.72 5.80
N GLY A 109 -9.54 -2.41 5.85
CA GLY A 109 -10.52 -3.17 6.62
C GLY A 109 -10.54 -2.87 8.11
N GLY A 110 -11.60 -3.35 8.79
CA GLY A 110 -11.86 -3.05 10.19
C GLY A 110 -12.42 -1.65 10.39
N ARG A 111 -11.67 -0.76 10.98
CA ARG A 111 -12.08 0.63 11.26
C ARG A 111 -11.97 1.49 10.00
N LEU A 112 -13.07 2.16 9.63
CA LEU A 112 -13.13 3.02 8.44
C LEU A 112 -12.19 4.23 8.56
N ASP A 113 -12.08 4.83 9.74
CA ASP A 113 -11.18 5.96 10.01
C ASP A 113 -9.71 5.58 9.77
N GLN A 114 -9.29 4.39 10.22
CA GLN A 114 -7.95 3.88 10.00
C GLN A 114 -7.70 3.59 8.51
N THR A 115 -8.65 2.97 7.82
CA THR A 115 -8.55 2.70 6.38
C THR A 115 -8.36 4.00 5.60
N LEU A 116 -9.17 5.03 5.90
CA LEU A 116 -9.08 6.33 5.24
C LEU A 116 -7.76 7.03 5.55
N ALA A 117 -7.34 7.05 6.83
CA ALA A 117 -6.07 7.62 7.23
C ALA A 117 -4.89 6.94 6.51
N ASN A 118 -4.89 5.60 6.43
CA ASN A 118 -3.85 4.82 5.76
C ASN A 118 -3.77 5.15 4.26
N ILE A 119 -4.91 5.32 3.58
CA ILE A 119 -4.95 5.77 2.18
C ILE A 119 -4.32 7.16 2.05
N LEU A 120 -4.65 8.09 2.95
CA LEU A 120 -4.13 9.45 2.93
C LEU A 120 -2.61 9.51 3.22
N LEU A 121 -2.06 8.56 3.97
CA LEU A 121 -0.60 8.46 4.19
C LEU A 121 0.17 8.33 2.88
N MET A 122 -0.39 7.74 1.82
CA MET A 122 0.27 7.68 0.51
C MET A 122 0.50 9.07 -0.11
N ALA A 123 -0.27 10.09 0.31
CA ALA A 123 -0.10 11.48 -0.08
C ALA A 123 0.67 12.32 0.95
N HIS A 124 1.17 11.72 2.03
CA HIS A 124 1.94 12.42 3.05
C HIS A 124 3.18 13.07 2.44
N PRO A 125 3.50 14.37 2.72
CA PRO A 125 4.59 15.10 2.06
C PRO A 125 5.96 14.41 2.15
N ARG A 126 6.23 13.72 3.28
CA ARG A 126 7.48 12.97 3.49
C ARG A 126 7.53 11.62 2.76
N LEU A 127 6.39 11.09 2.31
CA LEU A 127 6.28 9.80 1.62
C LEU A 127 6.03 9.98 0.12
N LEU A 128 5.49 11.12 -0.27
CA LEU A 128 5.08 11.41 -1.64
C LEU A 128 6.27 11.30 -2.62
N GLY A 129 6.08 10.54 -3.69
CA GLY A 129 7.12 10.23 -4.68
C GLY A 129 7.93 8.97 -4.38
N HIS A 130 7.81 8.37 -3.19
CA HIS A 130 8.31 7.04 -2.94
C HIS A 130 7.31 5.99 -3.48
N PRO A 131 7.77 4.90 -4.10
CA PRO A 131 6.86 3.86 -4.59
C PRO A 131 6.24 3.09 -3.42
N ILE A 132 5.01 3.43 -3.07
CA ILE A 132 4.22 2.79 -2.02
C ILE A 132 2.97 2.18 -2.66
N ARG A 133 2.73 0.90 -2.36
CA ARG A 133 1.55 0.15 -2.79
C ARG A 133 0.89 -0.51 -1.58
N PHE A 134 -0.39 -0.31 -1.43
CA PHE A 134 -1.21 -1.10 -0.53
C PHE A 134 -1.83 -2.26 -1.30
N ALA A 135 -1.85 -3.45 -0.72
CA ALA A 135 -2.44 -4.61 -1.35
C ALA A 135 -3.26 -5.42 -0.34
N GLU A 136 -4.44 -5.88 -0.77
CA GLU A 136 -5.31 -6.75 0.01
C GLU A 136 -6.14 -7.61 -0.95
N GLY A 137 -6.02 -8.91 -0.81
CA GLY A 137 -6.72 -9.83 -1.70
C GLY A 137 -6.38 -9.55 -3.17
N ARG A 138 -7.40 -9.21 -3.96
CA ARG A 138 -7.27 -8.88 -5.38
C ARG A 138 -7.11 -7.39 -5.65
N GLU A 139 -7.07 -6.56 -4.63
CA GLU A 139 -6.99 -5.12 -4.75
C GLU A 139 -5.58 -4.60 -4.47
N SER A 140 -5.17 -3.63 -5.23
CA SER A 140 -3.98 -2.84 -4.94
C SER A 140 -4.25 -1.36 -5.18
N ALA A 141 -3.65 -0.50 -4.33
CA ALA A 141 -3.81 0.94 -4.39
C ALA A 141 -2.46 1.65 -4.26
N TRP A 142 -2.26 2.71 -5.03
CA TRP A 142 -1.08 3.56 -4.97
C TRP A 142 -1.40 4.97 -5.44
N VAL A 143 -0.55 5.94 -5.11
CA VAL A 143 -0.69 7.32 -5.59
C VAL A 143 0.22 7.58 -6.78
N ALA A 144 -0.35 8.08 -7.87
CA ALA A 144 0.35 8.57 -9.05
C ALA A 144 0.43 10.10 -9.04
N ARG A 145 1.58 10.63 -9.50
CA ARG A 145 1.86 12.07 -9.69
C ARG A 145 2.15 12.43 -11.13
N ASP A 146 2.66 11.47 -11.88
CA ASP A 146 3.12 11.64 -13.25
C ASP A 146 2.52 10.53 -14.11
N ARG A 147 3.38 9.74 -14.72
CA ARG A 147 2.98 8.57 -15.49
C ARG A 147 2.99 7.32 -14.60
N THR A 148 1.89 6.57 -14.59
CA THR A 148 1.83 5.24 -13.97
C THR A 148 1.43 4.17 -14.99
N VAL A 149 1.92 2.97 -14.77
CA VAL A 149 1.60 1.77 -15.56
C VAL A 149 0.85 0.80 -14.66
N ILE A 150 -0.20 0.23 -15.19
CA ILE A 150 -1.04 -0.78 -14.53
C ILE A 150 -0.88 -2.06 -15.34
N ASP A 151 -0.19 -3.04 -14.80
CA ASP A 151 -0.13 -4.39 -15.35
C ASP A 151 -1.30 -5.18 -14.77
N GLY A 152 -2.05 -5.89 -15.64
CA GLY A 152 -3.25 -6.64 -15.28
C GLY A 152 -3.73 -7.50 -16.43
N ARG A 153 -5.03 -7.70 -16.54
CA ARG A 153 -5.69 -8.47 -17.62
C ARG A 153 -6.91 -7.71 -18.14
N PRO A 154 -7.33 -7.95 -19.39
CA PRO A 154 -8.61 -7.45 -19.88
C PRO A 154 -9.76 -7.87 -18.93
N GLY A 155 -10.58 -6.89 -18.53
CA GLY A 155 -11.67 -7.06 -17.59
C GLY A 155 -11.34 -6.68 -16.14
N ASP A 156 -10.09 -6.55 -15.76
CA ASP A 156 -9.71 -6.01 -14.45
C ASP A 156 -10.28 -4.60 -14.28
N ALA A 157 -10.77 -4.29 -13.08
CA ALA A 157 -11.30 -2.96 -12.78
C ALA A 157 -10.18 -2.01 -12.36
N VAL A 158 -10.28 -0.77 -12.84
CA VAL A 158 -9.38 0.33 -12.45
C VAL A 158 -10.23 1.51 -11.99
N SER A 159 -9.88 2.09 -10.84
CA SER A 159 -10.45 3.32 -10.34
C SER A 159 -9.38 4.40 -10.24
N LEU A 160 -9.72 5.58 -10.72
CA LEU A 160 -8.87 6.77 -10.74
C LEU A 160 -9.57 7.86 -9.92
N ILE A 161 -9.07 8.14 -8.72
CA ILE A 161 -9.70 9.04 -7.76
C ILE A 161 -8.77 10.22 -7.48
N PRO A 162 -9.15 11.46 -7.81
CA PRO A 162 -8.39 12.63 -7.44
C PRO A 162 -8.20 12.72 -5.92
N LEU A 163 -7.00 13.10 -5.47
CA LEU A 163 -6.65 13.14 -4.06
C LEU A 163 -6.16 14.54 -3.67
N GLY A 164 -6.86 15.17 -2.72
CA GLY A 164 -6.51 16.49 -2.20
C GLY A 164 -6.85 17.67 -3.10
N GLY A 165 -7.41 17.44 -4.27
CA GLY A 165 -7.80 18.46 -5.25
C GLY A 165 -8.11 17.84 -6.61
N PRO A 166 -8.41 18.65 -7.65
CA PRO A 166 -8.62 18.14 -9.00
C PRO A 166 -7.33 17.53 -9.56
N ALA A 167 -7.48 16.55 -10.46
CA ALA A 167 -6.38 15.90 -11.16
C ALA A 167 -6.59 16.02 -12.69
N ARG A 168 -5.61 16.63 -13.38
CA ARG A 168 -5.65 16.78 -14.84
C ARG A 168 -4.86 15.66 -15.51
N LEU A 169 -5.53 14.88 -16.33
CA LEU A 169 -4.95 13.78 -17.07
C LEU A 169 -4.67 14.21 -18.51
N SER A 170 -3.46 13.98 -18.99
CA SER A 170 -3.12 14.15 -20.40
C SER A 170 -3.71 13.03 -21.24
N ALA A 171 -3.54 11.77 -20.80
CA ALA A 171 -4.06 10.61 -21.51
C ALA A 171 -4.17 9.38 -20.60
N THR A 172 -5.10 8.49 -20.96
CA THR A 172 -5.10 7.10 -20.50
C THR A 172 -5.15 6.16 -21.70
N THR A 173 -4.51 5.00 -21.58
CA THR A 173 -4.55 3.95 -22.60
C THR A 173 -4.86 2.60 -21.97
N GLY A 174 -5.38 1.64 -22.74
CA GLY A 174 -5.69 0.30 -22.25
C GLY A 174 -6.90 0.25 -21.31
N LEU A 175 -7.69 1.31 -21.25
CA LEU A 175 -8.92 1.41 -20.47
C LEU A 175 -10.13 1.56 -21.40
N ARG A 176 -11.28 0.99 -20.99
CA ARG A 176 -12.52 1.00 -21.76
C ARG A 176 -13.07 2.41 -22.00
N TRP A 177 -12.93 3.30 -21.02
CA TRP A 177 -13.30 4.70 -21.13
C TRP A 177 -12.04 5.55 -21.00
N PRO A 178 -11.33 5.79 -22.13
CA PRO A 178 -10.10 6.56 -22.12
C PRO A 178 -10.38 8.03 -21.83
N LEU A 179 -9.52 8.64 -21.01
CA LEU A 179 -9.52 10.08 -20.73
C LEU A 179 -8.42 10.74 -21.56
N ARG A 180 -8.71 11.95 -22.12
CA ARG A 180 -7.74 12.71 -22.90
C ARG A 180 -7.92 14.20 -22.63
N ASP A 181 -6.88 14.85 -22.12
CA ASP A 181 -6.89 16.26 -21.73
C ASP A 181 -8.10 16.61 -20.84
N GLU A 182 -8.42 15.73 -19.90
CA GLU A 182 -9.56 15.86 -19.01
C GLU A 182 -9.14 16.10 -17.57
N THR A 183 -9.98 16.85 -16.83
CA THR A 183 -9.84 17.04 -15.40
C THR A 183 -10.87 16.16 -14.67
N LEU A 184 -10.39 15.34 -13.75
CA LEU A 184 -11.24 14.71 -12.76
C LEU A 184 -11.34 15.63 -11.55
N GLU A 185 -12.56 16.08 -11.26
CA GLU A 185 -12.83 16.92 -10.09
C GLU A 185 -12.80 16.11 -8.79
N PHE A 186 -12.30 16.73 -7.73
CA PHE A 186 -12.34 16.13 -6.39
C PHE A 186 -13.77 16.10 -5.86
N GLY A 187 -14.26 14.93 -5.47
CA GLY A 187 -15.61 14.72 -4.95
C GLY A 187 -16.53 13.91 -5.86
N PRO A 188 -16.74 14.28 -7.16
CA PRO A 188 -17.51 13.45 -8.07
C PRO A 188 -16.90 12.06 -8.28
N ALA A 189 -17.76 11.04 -8.38
CA ALA A 189 -17.34 9.64 -8.56
C ALA A 189 -16.96 9.26 -10.02
N ARG A 190 -16.63 10.23 -10.86
CA ARG A 190 -16.12 9.98 -12.21
C ARG A 190 -14.73 9.34 -12.15
N GLY A 191 -14.46 8.36 -12.97
CA GLY A 191 -13.17 7.65 -13.00
C GLY A 191 -13.16 6.36 -12.20
N ILE A 192 -14.28 6.01 -11.55
CA ILE A 192 -14.40 4.75 -10.81
C ILE A 192 -14.83 3.62 -11.75
N SER A 193 -14.25 2.43 -11.54
CA SER A 193 -14.63 1.15 -12.15
C SER A 193 -14.59 1.17 -13.69
N THR A 194 -13.56 1.78 -14.28
CA THR A 194 -13.24 1.52 -15.69
C THR A 194 -12.59 0.14 -15.80
N GLU A 195 -12.71 -0.49 -16.97
CA GLU A 195 -12.19 -1.84 -17.22
C GLU A 195 -10.90 -1.78 -18.05
N MET A 196 -9.94 -2.63 -17.75
CA MET A 196 -8.78 -2.84 -18.62
C MET A 196 -9.21 -3.56 -19.91
N THR A 197 -8.68 -3.12 -21.03
CA THR A 197 -8.92 -3.72 -22.36
C THR A 197 -7.70 -4.45 -22.92
N ALA A 198 -6.57 -4.40 -22.19
CA ALA A 198 -5.30 -5.01 -22.54
C ALA A 198 -4.57 -5.43 -21.26
N ASP A 199 -3.50 -6.21 -21.39
CA ASP A 199 -2.67 -6.65 -20.25
C ASP A 199 -1.92 -5.48 -19.58
N ARG A 200 -1.94 -4.31 -20.21
CA ARG A 200 -1.32 -3.11 -19.69
C ARG A 200 -2.16 -1.88 -19.98
N ALA A 201 -2.40 -1.08 -18.94
CA ALA A 201 -2.95 0.26 -19.05
C ALA A 201 -1.92 1.31 -18.62
N THR A 202 -2.05 2.53 -19.15
CA THR A 202 -1.23 3.67 -18.71
C THR A 202 -2.12 4.83 -18.34
N VAL A 203 -1.69 5.57 -17.35
CA VAL A 203 -2.30 6.84 -16.92
C VAL A 203 -1.21 7.90 -16.93
N GLU A 204 -1.41 8.98 -17.67
CA GLU A 204 -0.50 10.12 -17.74
C GLU A 204 -1.16 11.32 -17.06
N LEU A 205 -0.61 11.74 -15.95
CA LEU A 205 -1.08 12.84 -15.14
C LEU A 205 -0.26 14.09 -15.46
N ALA A 206 -0.94 15.18 -15.80
CA ALA A 206 -0.30 16.46 -16.04
C ALA A 206 -0.22 17.32 -14.78
N GLU A 207 -1.20 17.18 -13.87
CA GLU A 207 -1.29 17.98 -12.64
C GLU A 207 -2.13 17.26 -11.57
N GLY A 208 -1.81 17.47 -10.30
CA GLY A 208 -2.54 16.96 -9.15
C GLY A 208 -1.99 15.62 -8.64
N LEU A 209 -2.78 14.93 -7.82
CA LEU A 209 -2.52 13.60 -7.30
C LEU A 209 -3.70 12.68 -7.65
N LEU A 210 -3.40 11.45 -7.99
CA LEU A 210 -4.40 10.46 -8.36
C LEU A 210 -4.18 9.18 -7.55
N LEU A 211 -5.16 8.81 -6.74
CA LEU A 211 -5.23 7.47 -6.16
C LEU A 211 -5.67 6.51 -7.26
N CYS A 212 -4.81 5.58 -7.62
CA CYS A 212 -5.09 4.50 -8.54
C CYS A 212 -5.42 3.25 -7.73
N ILE A 213 -6.55 2.60 -8.03
CA ILE A 213 -6.93 1.32 -7.45
C ILE A 213 -7.12 0.34 -8.60
N HIS A 214 -6.45 -0.80 -8.51
CA HIS A 214 -6.60 -1.93 -9.44
C HIS A 214 -7.22 -3.09 -8.70
N THR A 215 -8.27 -3.67 -9.27
CA THR A 215 -8.94 -4.86 -8.75
C THR A 215 -8.88 -5.95 -9.81
N ALA A 216 -8.09 -6.98 -9.56
CA ALA A 216 -7.99 -8.13 -10.45
C ALA A 216 -9.32 -8.91 -10.48
N GLN A 217 -9.76 -9.35 -11.68
CA GLN A 217 -10.89 -10.27 -11.78
C GLN A 217 -10.58 -11.61 -11.10
N GLY A 218 -11.59 -12.20 -10.47
CA GLY A 218 -11.53 -13.59 -10.01
C GLY A 218 -11.58 -14.56 -11.17
N ASP A 219 -10.90 -15.64 -11.02
CA ASP A 219 -11.02 -16.81 -11.92
C ASP A 219 -12.41 -17.42 -11.78
#